data_d2522c483ec15c2b20f34d98e327e6b5
#
_entry.id   d2522c483ec15c2b20f34d98e327e6b5
#
_cell.length_a   1.000
_cell.length_b   1.000
_cell.length_c   1.000
_cell.angle_alpha   90.00
_cell.angle_beta   90.00
_cell.angle_gamma   90.00
#
_symmetry.space_group_name_H-M   'P 1'
#
loop_
_entity.id
_entity.type
_entity.pdbx_description
1 polymer ?
#
loop_
_entity_poly.entity_id
_entity_poly.type
_entity_poly.pdbx_seq_one_letter_code
_entity_poly.pdbx_strand_id
1 'polypeptide(L)'
;MEFRDATTADAPLIAAMHVESWRRAYAHIMDPAYLESEIEAERLARWTDRLNNPEPGQRTIIAERAGEPMGFTCVIGGSDPRWGTLVDNLHALPAAKGLGLGTALLANAAAWAEGWPALGLFLWCYSDNLAARAFYAARGGVEVEDWNKPGPDGRILAEKRIHWPDPRILRMER
;
A
#
# COMPACT_ATOMS: atom_id res chain seq x y z
N MET A 1 -6.01 18.14 -1.78
CA MET A 1 -6.05 16.66 -1.81
C MET A 1 -7.21 16.24 -0.95
N GLU A 2 -8.13 15.49 -1.50
CA GLU A 2 -9.30 14.95 -0.80
C GLU A 2 -9.08 13.46 -0.58
N PHE A 3 -9.63 12.94 0.52
CA PHE A 3 -9.52 11.52 0.87
C PHE A 3 -10.92 11.00 1.15
N ARG A 4 -11.28 9.89 0.52
CA ARG A 4 -12.56 9.22 0.77
C ARG A 4 -12.38 7.72 0.96
N ASP A 5 -13.29 7.11 1.70
CA ASP A 5 -13.35 5.66 1.76
C ASP A 5 -13.77 5.08 0.40
N ALA A 6 -13.15 3.96 0.04
CA ALA A 6 -13.55 3.21 -1.14
C ALA A 6 -14.86 2.45 -0.90
N THR A 7 -15.63 2.31 -1.96
CA THR A 7 -16.84 1.50 -2.02
C THR A 7 -16.64 0.29 -2.93
N THR A 8 -17.57 -0.64 -2.96
CA THR A 8 -17.50 -1.80 -3.88
C THR A 8 -17.46 -1.39 -5.36
N ALA A 9 -18.05 -0.24 -5.70
CA ALA A 9 -18.02 0.31 -7.06
C ALA A 9 -16.62 0.79 -7.50
N ASP A 10 -15.71 1.03 -6.56
CA ASP A 10 -14.35 1.51 -6.85
C ASP A 10 -13.35 0.39 -7.22
N ALA A 11 -13.77 -0.87 -7.21
CA ALA A 11 -12.87 -1.98 -7.52
C ALA A 11 -12.14 -1.84 -8.87
N PRO A 12 -12.82 -1.48 -9.98
CA PRO A 12 -12.13 -1.27 -11.26
C PRO A 12 -11.15 -0.10 -11.23
N LEU A 13 -11.49 0.99 -10.55
CA LEU A 13 -10.64 2.16 -10.41
C LEU A 13 -9.36 1.84 -9.63
N ILE A 14 -9.50 1.17 -8.49
CA ILE A 14 -8.34 0.80 -7.66
C ILE A 14 -7.48 -0.22 -8.38
N ALA A 15 -8.07 -1.20 -9.06
CA ALA A 15 -7.35 -2.16 -9.87
C ALA A 15 -6.50 -1.47 -10.95
N ALA A 16 -7.07 -0.52 -11.68
CA ALA A 16 -6.35 0.24 -12.71
C ALA A 16 -5.18 1.04 -12.12
N MET A 17 -5.38 1.77 -11.02
CA MET A 17 -4.30 2.48 -10.32
C MET A 17 -3.21 1.54 -9.84
N HIS A 18 -3.59 0.36 -9.34
CA HIS A 18 -2.66 -0.66 -8.86
C HIS A 18 -1.79 -1.20 -10.01
N VAL A 19 -2.41 -1.54 -11.14
CA VAL A 19 -1.71 -2.00 -12.35
C VAL A 19 -0.72 -0.95 -12.85
N GLU A 20 -1.15 0.31 -12.98
CA GLU A 20 -0.28 1.40 -13.43
C GLU A 20 0.94 1.57 -12.51
N SER A 21 0.68 1.56 -11.20
CA SER A 21 1.75 1.66 -10.20
C SER A 21 2.74 0.49 -10.29
N TRP A 22 2.25 -0.75 -10.44
CA TRP A 22 3.09 -1.93 -10.48
C TRP A 22 3.93 -2.02 -11.76
N ARG A 23 3.34 -1.76 -12.90
CA ARG A 23 4.07 -1.71 -14.18
C ARG A 23 5.24 -0.75 -14.13
N ARG A 24 5.12 0.32 -13.36
CA ARG A 24 6.17 1.33 -13.21
C ARG A 24 7.18 0.97 -12.13
N ALA A 25 6.70 0.57 -10.95
CA ALA A 25 7.57 0.33 -9.80
C ALA A 25 8.31 -1.01 -9.89
N TYR A 26 7.72 -2.01 -10.54
CA TYR A 26 8.19 -3.40 -10.49
C TYR A 26 8.64 -3.96 -11.84
N ALA A 27 8.79 -3.13 -12.87
CA ALA A 27 9.28 -3.53 -14.19
C ALA A 27 10.63 -4.28 -14.15
N HIS A 28 11.45 -4.01 -13.13
CA HIS A 28 12.76 -4.65 -12.93
C HIS A 28 12.74 -5.74 -11.84
N ILE A 29 11.59 -5.97 -11.20
CA ILE A 29 11.43 -6.92 -10.09
C ILE A 29 10.61 -8.13 -10.53
N MET A 30 9.50 -7.91 -11.22
CA MET A 30 8.56 -8.95 -11.64
C MET A 30 8.77 -9.40 -13.08
N ASP A 31 8.17 -10.53 -13.42
CA ASP A 31 8.17 -11.04 -14.80
C ASP A 31 7.45 -10.05 -15.73
N PRO A 32 8.09 -9.62 -16.85
CA PRO A 32 7.46 -8.72 -17.79
C PRO A 32 6.16 -9.29 -18.41
N ALA A 33 6.11 -10.60 -18.70
CA ALA A 33 4.92 -11.22 -19.28
C ALA A 33 3.72 -11.15 -18.34
N TYR A 34 3.94 -11.33 -17.02
CA TYR A 34 2.90 -11.13 -16.01
C TYR A 34 2.42 -9.67 -15.97
N LEU A 35 3.34 -8.71 -15.95
CA LEU A 35 3.00 -7.29 -15.91
C LEU A 35 2.29 -6.79 -17.18
N GLU A 36 2.52 -7.44 -18.32
CA GLU A 36 1.89 -7.08 -19.60
C GLU A 36 0.50 -7.69 -19.78
N SER A 37 0.31 -8.97 -19.45
CA SER A 37 -0.86 -9.72 -19.87
C SER A 37 -1.78 -10.21 -18.74
N GLU A 38 -1.27 -10.53 -17.56
CA GLU A 38 -2.06 -11.19 -16.52
C GLU A 38 -2.53 -10.25 -15.40
N ILE A 39 -1.76 -9.23 -15.11
CA ILE A 39 -1.96 -8.37 -13.95
C ILE A 39 -3.32 -7.66 -13.92
N GLU A 40 -3.88 -7.27 -15.08
CA GLU A 40 -5.15 -6.53 -15.12
C GLU A 40 -6.31 -7.37 -14.61
N ALA A 41 -6.46 -8.58 -15.15
CA ALA A 41 -7.52 -9.48 -14.73
C ALA A 41 -7.36 -9.91 -13.27
N GLU A 42 -6.13 -10.18 -12.86
CA GLU A 42 -5.82 -10.61 -11.49
C GLU A 42 -6.08 -9.48 -10.49
N ARG A 43 -5.64 -8.25 -10.75
CA ARG A 43 -5.91 -7.11 -9.86
C ARG A 43 -7.39 -6.77 -9.79
N LEU A 44 -8.11 -6.83 -10.92
CA LEU A 44 -9.55 -6.60 -10.93
C LEU A 44 -10.30 -7.64 -10.07
N ALA A 45 -9.99 -8.93 -10.26
CA ALA A 45 -10.60 -9.99 -9.47
C ALA A 45 -10.31 -9.81 -7.97
N ARG A 46 -9.05 -9.53 -7.61
CA ARG A 46 -8.62 -9.32 -6.23
C ARG A 46 -9.32 -8.13 -5.58
N TRP A 47 -9.42 -6.98 -6.24
CA TRP A 47 -10.07 -5.81 -5.66
C TRP A 47 -11.59 -5.94 -5.61
N THR A 48 -12.20 -6.63 -6.58
CA THR A 48 -13.62 -6.97 -6.55
C THR A 48 -13.94 -7.82 -5.33
N ASP A 49 -13.19 -8.90 -5.10
CA ASP A 49 -13.39 -9.74 -3.92
C ASP A 49 -13.13 -8.95 -2.63
N ARG A 50 -12.03 -8.25 -2.55
CA ARG A 50 -11.59 -7.54 -1.35
C ARG A 50 -12.55 -6.45 -0.87
N LEU A 51 -13.20 -5.73 -1.78
CA LEU A 51 -14.17 -4.70 -1.42
C LEU A 51 -15.55 -5.27 -1.13
N ASN A 52 -15.89 -6.44 -1.69
CA ASN A 52 -17.16 -7.13 -1.37
C ASN A 52 -17.05 -7.94 -0.08
N ASN A 53 -15.87 -8.45 0.26
CA ASN A 53 -15.59 -9.31 1.42
C ASN A 53 -14.42 -8.75 2.23
N PRO A 54 -14.54 -7.54 2.83
CA PRO A 54 -13.42 -6.93 3.53
C PRO A 54 -13.04 -7.73 4.78
N GLU A 55 -11.73 -7.84 5.02
CA GLU A 55 -11.22 -8.42 6.24
C GLU A 55 -11.60 -7.56 7.47
N PRO A 56 -11.74 -8.16 8.67
CA PRO A 56 -11.91 -7.38 9.89
C PRO A 56 -10.80 -6.33 10.05
N GLY A 57 -11.19 -5.07 10.28
CA GLY A 57 -10.23 -3.97 10.39
C GLY A 57 -9.72 -3.40 9.08
N GLN A 58 -10.16 -3.93 7.94
CA GLN A 58 -9.78 -3.38 6.64
C GLN A 58 -10.41 -2.00 6.41
N ARG A 59 -9.58 -1.09 5.90
CA ARG A 59 -10.01 0.19 5.34
C ARG A 59 -9.24 0.48 4.07
N THR A 60 -9.95 0.89 3.03
CA THR A 60 -9.33 1.33 1.77
C THR A 60 -9.71 2.78 1.51
N ILE A 61 -8.71 3.63 1.28
CA ILE A 61 -8.86 5.07 1.07
C ILE A 61 -8.36 5.42 -0.32
N ILE A 62 -9.15 6.20 -1.07
CA ILE A 62 -8.75 6.80 -2.34
C ILE A 62 -8.43 8.28 -2.10
N ALA A 63 -7.32 8.73 -2.67
CA ALA A 63 -6.95 10.13 -2.70
C ALA A 63 -7.29 10.73 -4.07
N GLU A 64 -7.96 11.88 -4.06
CA GLU A 64 -8.41 12.60 -5.25
C GLU A 64 -7.93 14.05 -5.24
N ARG A 65 -7.75 14.61 -6.43
CA ARG A 65 -7.47 16.03 -6.63
C ARG A 65 -8.32 16.56 -7.75
N ALA A 66 -9.22 17.51 -7.45
CA ALA A 66 -10.19 18.05 -8.40
C ALA A 66 -11.05 16.95 -9.08
N GLY A 67 -11.43 15.91 -8.33
CA GLY A 67 -12.20 14.78 -8.82
C GLY A 67 -11.39 13.69 -9.54
N GLU A 68 -10.11 13.89 -9.78
CA GLU A 68 -9.23 12.90 -10.42
C GLU A 68 -8.54 12.01 -9.39
N PRO A 69 -8.52 10.68 -9.57
CA PRO A 69 -7.84 9.76 -8.67
C PRO A 69 -6.32 9.93 -8.77
N MET A 70 -5.66 10.03 -7.64
CA MET A 70 -4.22 10.28 -7.54
C MET A 70 -3.45 9.12 -6.89
N GLY A 71 -4.15 8.23 -6.19
CA GLY A 71 -3.57 7.09 -5.49
C GLY A 71 -4.50 6.52 -4.44
N PHE A 72 -4.04 5.48 -3.75
CA PHE A 72 -4.83 4.83 -2.72
C PHE A 72 -3.94 4.15 -1.67
N THR A 73 -4.54 3.84 -0.52
CA THR A 73 -3.96 2.96 0.50
C THR A 73 -5.01 1.97 1.00
N CYS A 74 -4.59 0.74 1.31
CA CYS A 74 -5.40 -0.25 2.00
C CYS A 74 -4.67 -0.69 3.25
N VAL A 75 -5.37 -0.65 4.37
CA VAL A 75 -4.83 -0.99 5.69
C VAL A 75 -5.69 -2.05 6.37
N ILE A 76 -5.08 -2.87 7.21
CA ILE A 76 -5.75 -3.89 8.03
C ILE A 76 -5.37 -3.66 9.48
N GLY A 77 -6.29 -3.11 10.25
CA GLY A 77 -6.08 -2.74 11.64
C GLY A 77 -5.90 -3.96 12.54
N GLY A 78 -4.90 -3.93 13.41
CA GLY A 78 -4.64 -5.01 14.35
C GLY A 78 -4.28 -6.34 13.71
N SER A 79 -3.78 -6.34 12.49
CA SER A 79 -3.46 -7.52 11.68
C SER A 79 -2.44 -8.45 12.33
N ASP A 80 -1.55 -7.90 13.13
CA ASP A 80 -0.48 -8.67 13.80
C ASP A 80 -0.33 -8.19 15.25
N PRO A 81 -0.34 -9.11 16.25
CA PRO A 81 -0.25 -8.73 17.66
C PRO A 81 1.12 -8.13 18.03
N ARG A 82 2.18 -8.42 17.27
CA ARG A 82 3.54 -7.90 17.50
C ARG A 82 3.80 -6.62 16.71
N TRP A 83 3.30 -6.53 15.48
CA TRP A 83 3.65 -5.48 14.55
C TRP A 83 2.55 -4.43 14.35
N GLY A 84 1.32 -4.72 14.81
CA GLY A 84 0.19 -3.81 14.77
C GLY A 84 -0.60 -3.85 13.47
N THR A 85 -0.82 -2.70 12.88
CA THR A 85 -1.63 -2.51 11.66
C THR A 85 -0.78 -2.70 10.40
N LEU A 86 -1.27 -3.49 9.47
CA LEU A 86 -0.65 -3.69 8.16
C LEU A 86 -1.08 -2.59 7.19
N VAL A 87 -0.12 -1.94 6.55
CA VAL A 87 -0.34 -1.22 5.29
C VAL A 87 -0.13 -2.20 4.15
N ASP A 88 -1.21 -2.83 3.70
CA ASP A 88 -1.14 -3.87 2.68
C ASP A 88 -0.90 -3.28 1.27
N ASN A 89 -1.42 -2.07 1.03
CA ASN A 89 -1.21 -1.35 -0.22
C ASN A 89 -1.02 0.15 0.06
N LEU A 90 -0.06 0.77 -0.63
CA LEU A 90 0.14 2.21 -0.68
C LEU A 90 0.71 2.56 -2.05
N HIS A 91 -0.11 3.18 -2.87
CA HIS A 91 0.24 3.51 -4.26
C HIS A 91 -0.13 4.94 -4.59
N ALA A 92 0.83 5.67 -5.15
CA ALA A 92 0.64 7.01 -5.69
C ALA A 92 0.90 6.99 -7.19
N LEU A 93 -0.02 7.55 -7.97
CA LEU A 93 0.14 7.67 -9.40
C LEU A 93 1.24 8.68 -9.77
N PRO A 94 1.83 8.58 -10.96
CA PRO A 94 2.87 9.50 -11.43
C PRO A 94 2.46 10.98 -11.37
N ALA A 95 1.19 11.27 -11.64
CA ALA A 95 0.63 12.61 -11.56
C ALA A 95 0.69 13.22 -10.15
N ALA A 96 0.80 12.38 -9.11
CA ALA A 96 0.95 12.82 -7.72
C ALA A 96 2.40 13.05 -7.28
N LYS A 97 3.37 12.87 -8.18
CA LYS A 97 4.80 13.03 -7.85
C LYS A 97 5.09 14.46 -7.36
N GLY A 98 5.76 14.56 -6.23
CA GLY A 98 6.11 15.85 -5.62
C GLY A 98 4.99 16.54 -4.85
N LEU A 99 3.77 15.98 -4.85
CA LEU A 99 2.62 16.56 -4.14
C LEU A 99 2.49 16.06 -2.68
N GLY A 100 3.45 15.28 -2.18
CA GLY A 100 3.40 14.74 -0.81
C GLY A 100 2.37 13.62 -0.59
N LEU A 101 1.73 13.11 -1.66
CA LEU A 101 0.65 12.15 -1.54
C LEU A 101 1.03 10.89 -0.76
N GLY A 102 2.21 10.30 -1.05
CA GLY A 102 2.66 9.10 -0.34
C GLY A 102 2.75 9.32 1.17
N THR A 103 3.22 10.50 1.61
CA THR A 103 3.27 10.88 3.02
C THR A 103 1.87 11.01 3.61
N ALA A 104 0.95 11.63 2.88
CA ALA A 104 -0.42 11.81 3.32
C ALA A 104 -1.18 10.47 3.43
N LEU A 105 -0.98 9.54 2.48
CA LEU A 105 -1.54 8.19 2.55
C LEU A 105 -0.98 7.40 3.74
N LEU A 106 0.33 7.51 4.01
CA LEU A 106 0.96 6.86 5.15
C LEU A 106 0.47 7.45 6.48
N ALA A 107 0.25 8.77 6.54
CA ALA A 107 -0.33 9.43 7.72
C ALA A 107 -1.79 8.99 7.97
N ASN A 108 -2.59 8.79 6.92
CA ASN A 108 -3.94 8.21 7.05
C ASN A 108 -3.89 6.77 7.59
N ALA A 109 -2.94 5.95 7.12
CA ALA A 109 -2.73 4.60 7.64
C ALA A 109 -2.33 4.62 9.13
N ALA A 110 -1.44 5.53 9.52
CA ALA A 110 -1.03 5.71 10.90
C ALA A 110 -2.20 6.12 11.81
N ALA A 111 -3.04 7.04 11.36
CA ALA A 111 -4.23 7.44 12.10
C ALA A 111 -5.22 6.27 12.30
N TRP A 112 -5.35 5.39 11.30
CA TRP A 112 -6.16 4.16 11.44
C TRP A 112 -5.56 3.19 12.46
N ALA A 113 -4.22 3.06 12.49
CA ALA A 113 -3.53 2.18 13.42
C ALA A 113 -3.77 2.55 14.90
N GLU A 114 -3.97 3.82 15.21
CA GLU A 114 -4.23 4.29 16.58
C GLU A 114 -5.55 3.80 17.18
N GLY A 115 -6.50 3.38 16.34
CA GLY A 115 -7.79 2.80 16.78
C GLY A 115 -7.69 1.34 17.23
N TRP A 116 -6.51 0.70 17.17
CA TRP A 116 -6.34 -0.73 17.42
C TRP A 116 -5.46 -0.98 18.65
N PRO A 117 -5.76 -2.07 19.42
CA PRO A 117 -5.04 -2.37 20.66
C PRO A 117 -3.55 -2.65 20.45
N ALA A 118 -3.19 -3.32 19.36
CA ALA A 118 -1.80 -3.57 19.01
C ALA A 118 -1.19 -2.30 18.41
N LEU A 119 -0.28 -1.68 19.14
CA LEU A 119 0.45 -0.50 18.65
C LEU A 119 1.43 -0.89 17.56
N GLY A 120 1.64 0.03 16.63
CA GLY A 120 2.58 -0.13 15.53
C GLY A 120 1.89 -0.11 14.16
N LEU A 121 2.71 0.19 13.18
CA LEU A 121 2.36 0.16 11.77
C LEU A 121 3.46 -0.60 11.03
N PHE A 122 3.12 -1.48 10.11
CA PHE A 122 4.10 -2.17 9.31
C PHE A 122 3.62 -2.38 7.88
N LEU A 123 4.57 -2.66 7.00
CA LEU A 123 4.31 -3.07 5.63
C LEU A 123 5.41 -4.02 5.14
N TRP A 124 5.13 -4.68 4.03
CA TRP A 124 6.10 -5.41 3.26
C TRP A 124 6.49 -4.64 2.00
N CYS A 125 7.78 -4.55 1.75
CA CYS A 125 8.34 -3.86 0.59
C CYS A 125 9.33 -4.78 -0.11
N TYR A 126 9.23 -4.94 -1.42
CA TYR A 126 10.23 -5.70 -2.17
C TYR A 126 11.63 -5.15 -1.93
N SER A 127 12.59 -6.04 -1.67
CA SER A 127 13.97 -5.67 -1.35
C SER A 127 14.62 -4.82 -2.44
N ASP A 128 14.26 -5.07 -3.69
CA ASP A 128 14.78 -4.36 -4.86
C ASP A 128 14.04 -3.04 -5.17
N ASN A 129 12.95 -2.74 -4.44
CA ASN A 129 12.28 -1.44 -4.55
C ASN A 129 13.00 -0.39 -3.70
N LEU A 130 14.21 -0.03 -4.11
CA LEU A 130 15.08 0.89 -3.38
C LEU A 130 14.44 2.26 -3.16
N ALA A 131 13.63 2.74 -4.11
CA ALA A 131 12.96 4.03 -4.00
C ALA A 131 11.91 4.02 -2.87
N ALA A 132 11.10 2.97 -2.76
CA ALA A 132 10.12 2.84 -1.68
C ALA A 132 10.81 2.65 -0.32
N ARG A 133 11.86 1.84 -0.24
CA ARG A 133 12.65 1.64 0.98
C ARG A 133 13.23 2.98 1.48
N ALA A 134 13.85 3.75 0.60
CA ALA A 134 14.35 5.10 0.93
C ALA A 134 13.23 6.05 1.39
N PHE A 135 12.06 5.99 0.72
CA PHE A 135 10.87 6.77 1.11
C PHE A 135 10.41 6.44 2.53
N TYR A 136 10.33 5.16 2.89
CA TYR A 136 9.89 4.72 4.23
C TYR A 136 10.95 5.02 5.30
N ALA A 137 12.23 4.79 5.01
CA ALA A 137 13.32 5.12 5.92
C ALA A 137 13.38 6.61 6.26
N ALA A 138 13.17 7.50 5.26
CA ALA A 138 13.10 8.95 5.47
C ALA A 138 11.92 9.40 6.36
N ARG A 139 10.98 8.49 6.65
CA ARG A 139 9.81 8.69 7.52
C ARG A 139 9.88 7.87 8.81
N GLY A 140 11.09 7.45 9.18
CA GLY A 140 11.34 6.72 10.43
C GLY A 140 10.96 5.25 10.42
N GLY A 141 10.67 4.68 9.24
CA GLY A 141 10.46 3.25 9.09
C GLY A 141 11.75 2.46 9.24
N VAL A 142 11.73 1.40 10.02
CA VAL A 142 12.89 0.54 10.29
C VAL A 142 12.68 -0.83 9.65
N GLU A 143 13.67 -1.29 8.89
CA GLU A 143 13.69 -2.66 8.37
C GLU A 143 13.98 -3.64 9.52
N VAL A 144 13.06 -4.58 9.77
CA VAL A 144 13.12 -5.46 10.96
C VAL A 144 13.13 -6.94 10.62
N GLU A 145 12.78 -7.32 9.41
CA GLU A 145 12.68 -8.72 8.99
C GLU A 145 12.83 -8.86 7.47
N ASP A 146 13.46 -9.94 7.04
CA ASP A 146 13.55 -10.35 5.65
C ASP A 146 12.68 -11.58 5.41
N TRP A 147 11.97 -11.61 4.28
CA TRP A 147 11.16 -12.75 3.87
C TRP A 147 11.25 -12.99 2.37
N ASN A 148 11.37 -14.27 2.01
CA ASN A 148 11.30 -14.73 0.63
C ASN A 148 10.01 -15.51 0.44
N LYS A 149 9.16 -15.05 -0.46
CA LYS A 149 7.86 -15.69 -0.72
C LYS A 149 7.56 -15.79 -2.22
N PRO A 150 6.68 -16.73 -2.65
CA PRO A 150 6.17 -16.72 -4.00
C PRO A 150 5.46 -15.40 -4.31
N GLY A 151 5.87 -14.74 -5.38
CA GLY A 151 5.20 -13.58 -5.94
C GLY A 151 4.02 -14.00 -6.82
N PRO A 152 3.18 -13.03 -7.24
CA PRO A 152 2.04 -13.30 -8.12
C PRO A 152 2.46 -13.76 -9.52
N ASP A 153 3.69 -13.48 -9.92
CA ASP A 153 4.32 -13.93 -11.17
C ASP A 153 4.98 -15.31 -11.06
N GLY A 154 4.80 -16.00 -9.92
CA GLY A 154 5.35 -17.34 -9.64
C GLY A 154 6.82 -17.37 -9.26
N ARG A 155 7.54 -16.26 -9.30
CA ARG A 155 8.94 -16.19 -8.84
C ARG A 155 9.01 -16.03 -7.33
N ILE A 156 10.14 -16.44 -6.74
CA ILE A 156 10.42 -16.13 -5.33
C ILE A 156 10.94 -14.70 -5.25
N LEU A 157 10.21 -13.85 -4.56
CA LEU A 157 10.54 -12.44 -4.36
C LEU A 157 10.97 -12.18 -2.93
N ALA A 158 12.08 -11.44 -2.79
CA ALA A 158 12.58 -11.01 -1.49
C ALA A 158 11.86 -9.74 -1.03
N GLU A 159 11.38 -9.75 0.20
CA GLU A 159 10.72 -8.62 0.83
C GLU A 159 11.36 -8.28 2.17
N LYS A 160 11.22 -7.02 2.56
CA LYS A 160 11.59 -6.52 3.89
C LYS A 160 10.34 -6.02 4.61
N ARG A 161 10.22 -6.41 5.88
CA ARG A 161 9.24 -5.78 6.77
C ARG A 161 9.79 -4.44 7.23
N ILE A 162 9.03 -3.38 6.98
CA ILE A 162 9.31 -2.05 7.48
C ILE A 162 8.30 -1.75 8.58
N HIS A 163 8.79 -1.29 9.73
CA HIS A 163 7.99 -1.12 10.95
C HIS A 163 8.17 0.26 11.55
N TRP A 164 7.08 0.81 12.04
CA TRP A 164 6.98 2.00 12.89
C TRP A 164 6.39 1.58 14.24
N PRO A 165 7.21 1.45 15.31
CA PRO A 165 6.71 1.09 16.63
C PRO A 165 5.71 2.09 17.20
N ASP A 166 5.91 3.37 16.88
CA ASP A 166 4.97 4.45 17.18
C ASP A 166 4.51 5.13 15.89
N PRO A 167 3.33 4.78 15.38
CA PRO A 167 2.84 5.37 14.13
C PRO A 167 2.54 6.87 14.23
N ARG A 168 2.45 7.44 15.44
CA ARG A 168 2.19 8.88 15.64
C ARG A 168 3.27 9.78 15.06
N ILE A 169 4.49 9.27 14.88
CA ILE A 169 5.56 10.03 14.20
C ILE A 169 5.24 10.37 12.75
N LEU A 170 4.28 9.65 12.15
CA LEU A 170 3.84 9.84 10.77
C LEU A 170 2.71 10.87 10.63
N ARG A 171 2.22 11.40 11.74
CA ARG A 171 1.19 12.44 11.68
C ARG A 171 1.74 13.67 10.96
N MET A 172 0.94 14.18 10.04
CA MET A 172 1.23 15.49 9.46
C MET A 172 1.00 16.55 10.56
N GLU A 173 1.99 17.38 10.82
CA GLU A 173 1.77 18.59 11.59
C GLU A 173 0.68 19.43 10.88
N ARG A 174 -0.31 19.88 11.65
CA ARG A 174 -1.42 20.69 11.14
C ARG A 174 -0.95 22.11 10.85
#